data_3af8defe28e70a920f7eda61a106cf40
#
_entry.id   3af8defe28e70a920f7eda61a106cf40
#
_cell.length_a   1.000
_cell.length_b   1.000
_cell.length_c   1.000
_cell.angle_alpha   90.00
_cell.angle_beta   90.00
_cell.angle_gamma   90.00
#
_symmetry.space_group_name_H-M   'P 1'
#
loop_
_entity.id
_entity.type
_entity.pdbx_description
1 polymer ?
#
loop_
_entity_poly.entity_id
_entity_poly.type
_entity_poly.pdbx_seq_one_letter_code
_entity_poly.pdbx_strand_id
1 'polypeptide(L)'
;MRSETRLLSLLSLFASGRAYTAAELAARFDVTPRTVRRDIAALRELGYIISSIPGLAGGYRAESRTVLPPLQLEAGEALATAVGLALLRGAGLDTEYADSATTKLQAMLPAAMRATVADIAAAVSVSEGNVPGVDIGALIALASAINASTIATFDYRKTRRTEADEHTSSPRRVEPIRLVVFGAHWYLFAFDLDRDDHRVFRLDRMSQVHATTLNVTSREHPDAEAAVSAAVTTTAYPHTVVLRTAASAQEAKEWFPTRSATITEAADGARITCGFWDLRWVAATLAGIPAEIEVLHPPELIDSLRDHAARAQAVVDASTP
;
A
#
# COMPACT_ATOMS: atom_id res chain seq x y z
N MET A 1 3.23 -12.79 -43.77
CA MET A 1 3.15 -13.06 -42.30
C MET A 1 2.08 -14.10 -42.02
N ARG A 2 2.31 -15.10 -41.11
CA ARG A 2 1.31 -16.11 -40.75
C ARG A 2 0.13 -15.46 -40.03
N SER A 3 -1.08 -16.07 -40.15
CA SER A 3 -2.31 -15.51 -39.58
C SER A 3 -2.20 -15.28 -38.05
N GLU A 4 -1.67 -16.26 -37.34
CA GLU A 4 -1.50 -16.23 -35.88
C GLU A 4 -0.57 -15.09 -35.42
N THR A 5 0.59 -14.95 -36.04
CA THR A 5 1.55 -13.86 -35.77
C THR A 5 0.91 -12.49 -36.01
N ARG A 6 0.05 -12.39 -37.03
CA ARG A 6 -0.64 -11.14 -37.34
C ARG A 6 -1.72 -10.80 -36.33
N LEU A 7 -2.48 -11.77 -35.82
CA LEU A 7 -3.45 -11.56 -34.75
C LEU A 7 -2.77 -11.05 -33.48
N LEU A 8 -1.65 -11.62 -33.07
CA LEU A 8 -0.87 -11.15 -31.91
C LEU A 8 -0.36 -9.71 -32.10
N SER A 9 0.14 -9.40 -33.30
CA SER A 9 0.61 -8.06 -33.64
C SER A 9 -0.52 -7.02 -33.66
N LEU A 10 -1.73 -7.41 -34.09
CA LEU A 10 -2.92 -6.56 -34.00
C LEU A 10 -3.29 -6.26 -32.56
N LEU A 11 -3.27 -7.26 -31.68
CA LEU A 11 -3.53 -7.07 -30.25
C LEU A 11 -2.52 -6.11 -29.59
N SER A 12 -1.22 -6.28 -29.91
CA SER A 12 -0.17 -5.37 -29.41
C SER A 12 -0.38 -3.92 -29.88
N LEU A 13 -0.84 -3.72 -31.12
CA LEU A 13 -1.17 -2.37 -31.61
C LEU A 13 -2.37 -1.77 -30.87
N PHE A 14 -3.41 -2.55 -30.65
CA PHE A 14 -4.60 -2.09 -29.93
C PHE A 14 -4.36 -1.82 -28.44
N ALA A 15 -3.31 -2.37 -27.84
CA ALA A 15 -2.92 -2.09 -26.46
C ALA A 15 -2.61 -0.60 -26.22
N SER A 16 -2.24 0.15 -27.27
CA SER A 16 -2.06 1.62 -27.20
C SER A 16 -3.36 2.42 -27.00
N GLY A 17 -4.54 1.78 -27.10
CA GLY A 17 -5.84 2.44 -27.01
C GLY A 17 -6.21 3.30 -28.25
N ARG A 18 -5.30 3.39 -29.24
CA ARG A 18 -5.52 4.14 -30.47
C ARG A 18 -6.47 3.39 -31.41
N ALA A 19 -7.28 4.14 -32.14
CA ALA A 19 -8.08 3.61 -33.24
C ALA A 19 -7.21 3.53 -34.53
N TYR A 20 -7.40 2.45 -35.29
CA TYR A 20 -6.74 2.25 -36.57
C TYR A 20 -7.77 1.93 -37.64
N THR A 21 -7.65 2.54 -38.81
CA THR A 21 -8.49 2.23 -39.96
C THR A 21 -8.13 0.87 -40.55
N ALA A 22 -9.07 0.23 -41.27
CA ALA A 22 -8.79 -1.00 -41.98
C ALA A 22 -7.67 -0.83 -43.04
N ALA A 23 -7.55 0.36 -43.65
CA ALA A 23 -6.53 0.68 -44.62
C ALA A 23 -5.13 0.82 -43.97
N GLU A 24 -5.01 1.50 -42.83
CA GLU A 24 -3.75 1.59 -42.09
C GLU A 24 -3.25 0.22 -41.64
N LEU A 25 -4.14 -0.62 -41.10
CA LEU A 25 -3.79 -1.99 -40.71
C LEU A 25 -3.42 -2.85 -41.91
N ALA A 26 -4.12 -2.73 -43.02
CA ALA A 26 -3.83 -3.45 -44.25
C ALA A 26 -2.44 -3.09 -44.79
N ALA A 27 -2.11 -1.80 -44.85
CA ALA A 27 -0.80 -1.32 -45.26
C ALA A 27 0.31 -1.78 -44.32
N ARG A 28 0.08 -1.71 -42.99
CA ARG A 28 1.08 -2.07 -42.00
C ARG A 28 1.44 -3.55 -41.99
N PHE A 29 0.50 -4.43 -42.28
CA PHE A 29 0.68 -5.88 -42.26
C PHE A 29 0.85 -6.50 -43.65
N ASP A 30 0.87 -5.68 -44.68
CA ASP A 30 0.94 -6.09 -46.09
C ASP A 30 -0.15 -7.13 -46.44
N VAL A 31 -1.40 -6.78 -46.15
CA VAL A 31 -2.59 -7.60 -46.41
C VAL A 31 -3.74 -6.74 -46.96
N THR A 32 -4.81 -7.40 -47.41
CA THR A 32 -5.98 -6.68 -47.87
C THR A 32 -6.86 -6.20 -46.71
N PRO A 33 -7.66 -5.11 -46.85
CA PRO A 33 -8.66 -4.71 -45.87
C PRO A 33 -9.69 -5.82 -45.55
N ARG A 34 -9.95 -6.71 -46.46
CA ARG A 34 -10.78 -7.92 -46.27
C ARG A 34 -10.13 -8.88 -45.27
N THR A 35 -8.83 -9.07 -45.36
CA THR A 35 -8.06 -9.89 -44.42
C THR A 35 -8.09 -9.28 -43.01
N VAL A 36 -7.89 -7.96 -42.90
CA VAL A 36 -8.00 -7.25 -41.59
C VAL A 36 -9.36 -7.47 -40.97
N ARG A 37 -10.46 -7.31 -41.73
CA ARG A 37 -11.80 -7.54 -41.20
C ARG A 37 -12.00 -8.97 -40.68
N ARG A 38 -11.44 -9.95 -41.37
CA ARG A 38 -11.49 -11.36 -40.95
C ARG A 38 -10.68 -11.56 -39.66
N ASP A 39 -9.52 -10.95 -39.56
CA ASP A 39 -8.68 -11.04 -38.38
C ASP A 39 -9.38 -10.35 -37.14
N ILE A 40 -10.01 -9.20 -37.36
CA ILE A 40 -10.82 -8.55 -36.33
C ILE A 40 -12.00 -9.43 -35.87
N ALA A 41 -12.68 -10.11 -36.82
CA ALA A 41 -13.74 -11.06 -36.48
C ALA A 41 -13.20 -12.22 -35.63
N ALA A 42 -12.07 -12.80 -36.01
CA ALA A 42 -11.42 -13.87 -35.25
C ALA A 42 -10.99 -13.42 -33.85
N LEU A 43 -10.49 -12.19 -33.67
CA LEU A 43 -10.19 -11.64 -32.36
C LEU A 43 -11.45 -11.47 -31.49
N ARG A 44 -12.58 -11.07 -32.10
CA ARG A 44 -13.87 -10.98 -31.39
C ARG A 44 -14.37 -12.37 -30.95
N GLU A 45 -14.22 -13.40 -31.80
CA GLU A 45 -14.55 -14.78 -31.44
C GLU A 45 -13.65 -15.30 -30.30
N LEU A 46 -12.40 -14.82 -30.18
CA LEU A 46 -11.50 -15.10 -29.06
C LEU A 46 -11.81 -14.29 -27.79
N GLY A 47 -12.90 -13.49 -27.79
CA GLY A 47 -13.35 -12.73 -26.62
C GLY A 47 -12.83 -11.31 -26.48
N TYR A 48 -12.06 -10.81 -27.47
CA TYR A 48 -11.59 -9.43 -27.45
C TYR A 48 -12.70 -8.46 -27.88
N ILE A 49 -12.95 -7.43 -27.06
CA ILE A 49 -13.94 -6.41 -27.38
C ILE A 49 -13.28 -5.36 -28.27
N ILE A 50 -13.55 -5.45 -29.58
CA ILE A 50 -13.06 -4.50 -30.57
C ILE A 50 -14.25 -3.75 -31.16
N SER A 51 -14.37 -2.46 -30.83
CA SER A 51 -15.40 -1.58 -31.35
C SER A 51 -15.04 -1.10 -32.77
N SER A 52 -16.08 -0.90 -33.58
CA SER A 52 -15.96 -0.27 -34.89
C SER A 52 -16.44 1.18 -34.78
N ILE A 53 -15.57 2.12 -35.12
CA ILE A 53 -15.87 3.56 -35.15
C ILE A 53 -16.31 3.90 -36.57
N PRO A 54 -17.56 4.38 -36.78
CA PRO A 54 -18.04 4.74 -38.12
C PRO A 54 -17.44 6.07 -38.61
N GLY A 55 -17.39 6.27 -39.91
CA GLY A 55 -16.96 7.51 -40.55
C GLY A 55 -15.73 7.38 -41.46
N LEU A 56 -15.40 8.47 -42.19
CA LEU A 56 -14.23 8.52 -43.10
C LEU A 56 -12.89 8.34 -42.37
N ALA A 57 -12.79 8.78 -41.12
CA ALA A 57 -11.70 8.56 -40.21
C ALA A 57 -11.99 7.41 -39.23
N GLY A 58 -13.02 6.63 -39.47
CA GLY A 58 -13.46 5.52 -38.66
C GLY A 58 -12.49 4.34 -38.71
N GLY A 59 -12.54 3.48 -37.71
CA GLY A 59 -11.62 2.36 -37.60
C GLY A 59 -11.99 1.39 -36.51
N TYR A 60 -11.02 0.62 -36.09
CA TYR A 60 -11.13 -0.36 -35.02
C TYR A 60 -10.36 0.12 -33.81
N ARG A 61 -10.96 -0.03 -32.62
CA ARG A 61 -10.32 0.21 -31.32
C ARG A 61 -10.66 -0.93 -30.40
N ALA A 62 -9.68 -1.45 -29.69
CA ALA A 62 -9.98 -2.34 -28.57
C ALA A 62 -10.47 -1.51 -27.38
N GLU A 63 -11.57 -1.94 -26.79
CA GLU A 63 -12.01 -1.39 -25.52
C GLU A 63 -11.18 -2.02 -24.41
N SER A 64 -10.52 -1.18 -23.63
CA SER A 64 -9.52 -1.55 -22.60
C SER A 64 -10.12 -2.30 -21.40
N ARG A 65 -11.26 -2.97 -21.57
CA ARG A 65 -12.06 -3.36 -20.40
C ARG A 65 -11.96 -4.81 -19.94
N THR A 66 -11.36 -5.78 -20.68
CA THR A 66 -11.58 -7.15 -20.17
C THR A 66 -10.44 -8.16 -20.38
N VAL A 67 -9.59 -8.03 -21.36
CA VAL A 67 -8.51 -9.03 -21.57
C VAL A 67 -7.23 -8.32 -21.99
N LEU A 68 -6.18 -8.47 -21.18
CA LEU A 68 -4.84 -8.04 -21.56
C LEU A 68 -4.40 -8.84 -22.79
N PRO A 69 -3.71 -8.21 -23.77
CA PRO A 69 -3.07 -8.95 -24.84
C PRO A 69 -2.12 -10.00 -24.26
N PRO A 70 -1.77 -11.07 -25.01
CA PRO A 70 -0.83 -12.06 -24.53
C PRO A 70 0.44 -11.39 -24.03
N LEU A 71 0.65 -11.42 -22.72
CA LEU A 71 1.83 -10.88 -22.07
C LEU A 71 2.93 -11.95 -22.16
N GLN A 72 4.03 -11.63 -22.84
CA GLN A 72 5.22 -12.49 -22.86
C GLN A 72 6.11 -12.06 -21.69
N LEU A 73 6.20 -12.90 -20.68
CA LEU A 73 7.11 -12.73 -19.56
C LEU A 73 8.31 -13.65 -19.75
N GLU A 74 9.51 -13.13 -19.60
CA GLU A 74 10.70 -13.94 -19.43
C GLU A 74 10.67 -14.69 -18.08
N ALA A 75 11.50 -15.72 -17.94
CA ALA A 75 11.51 -16.58 -16.75
C ALA A 75 11.68 -15.78 -15.44
N GLY A 76 12.58 -14.81 -15.42
CA GLY A 76 12.83 -13.95 -14.26
C GLY A 76 11.66 -13.01 -13.95
N GLU A 77 11.02 -12.47 -15.00
CA GLU A 77 9.87 -11.58 -14.86
C GLU A 77 8.64 -12.32 -14.32
N ALA A 78 8.40 -13.54 -14.83
CA ALA A 78 7.33 -14.39 -14.34
C ALA A 78 7.52 -14.77 -12.85
N LEU A 79 8.77 -15.09 -12.46
CA LEU A 79 9.11 -15.38 -11.06
C LEU A 79 8.91 -14.15 -10.18
N ALA A 80 9.42 -12.98 -10.57
CA ALA A 80 9.26 -11.72 -9.84
C ALA A 80 7.77 -11.36 -9.67
N THR A 81 6.96 -11.56 -10.73
CA THR A 81 5.52 -11.32 -10.68
C THR A 81 4.84 -12.27 -9.68
N ALA A 82 5.18 -13.56 -9.70
CA ALA A 82 4.62 -14.55 -8.78
C ALA A 82 4.97 -14.25 -7.31
N VAL A 83 6.22 -13.87 -7.04
CA VAL A 83 6.68 -13.45 -5.70
C VAL A 83 5.96 -12.16 -5.27
N GLY A 84 5.83 -11.18 -6.17
CA GLY A 84 5.08 -9.95 -5.90
C GLY A 84 3.63 -10.21 -5.51
N LEU A 85 2.92 -11.11 -6.22
CA LEU A 85 1.56 -11.52 -5.89
C LEU A 85 1.48 -12.22 -4.52
N ALA A 86 2.46 -13.05 -4.17
CA ALA A 86 2.51 -13.68 -2.86
C ALA A 86 2.72 -12.66 -1.72
N LEU A 87 3.55 -11.63 -1.96
CA LEU A 87 3.79 -10.55 -0.99
C LEU A 87 2.57 -9.61 -0.81
N LEU A 88 1.72 -9.44 -1.84
CA LEU A 88 0.50 -8.64 -1.74
C LEU A 88 -0.46 -9.15 -0.65
N ARG A 89 -0.51 -10.46 -0.43
CA ARG A 89 -1.25 -11.06 0.69
C ARG A 89 -0.78 -10.51 2.04
N GLY A 90 0.53 -10.37 2.22
CA GLY A 90 1.12 -9.79 3.43
C GLY A 90 0.86 -8.30 3.60
N ALA A 91 0.54 -7.60 2.53
CA ALA A 91 0.19 -6.19 2.54
C ALA A 91 -1.32 -5.93 2.76
N GLY A 92 -2.13 -6.99 2.98
CA GLY A 92 -3.58 -6.87 3.23
C GLY A 92 -4.39 -6.40 2.03
N LEU A 93 -3.83 -6.47 0.81
CA LEU A 93 -4.59 -6.17 -0.40
C LEU A 93 -5.54 -7.34 -0.73
N ASP A 94 -6.66 -7.01 -1.38
CA ASP A 94 -7.70 -7.98 -1.76
C ASP A 94 -7.10 -9.24 -2.37
N THR A 95 -7.30 -10.37 -1.71
CA THR A 95 -6.66 -11.64 -2.04
C THR A 95 -7.33 -12.36 -3.22
N GLU A 96 -8.60 -12.10 -3.50
CA GLU A 96 -9.35 -12.81 -4.55
C GLU A 96 -8.75 -12.58 -5.94
N TYR A 97 -8.45 -11.34 -6.29
CA TYR A 97 -7.80 -11.03 -7.57
C TYR A 97 -6.34 -11.50 -7.61
N ALA A 98 -5.61 -11.40 -6.51
CA ALA A 98 -4.26 -11.89 -6.40
C ALA A 98 -4.19 -13.41 -6.52
N ASP A 99 -5.13 -14.13 -5.91
CA ASP A 99 -5.25 -15.59 -6.00
C ASP A 99 -5.59 -16.05 -7.41
N SER A 100 -6.56 -15.39 -8.05
CA SER A 100 -6.92 -15.66 -9.44
C SER A 100 -5.75 -15.41 -10.39
N ALA A 101 -5.02 -14.30 -10.23
CA ALA A 101 -3.84 -13.98 -11.03
C ALA A 101 -2.71 -14.99 -10.80
N THR A 102 -2.45 -15.37 -9.55
CA THR A 102 -1.45 -16.39 -9.19
C THR A 102 -1.77 -17.73 -9.83
N THR A 103 -3.02 -18.18 -9.74
CA THR A 103 -3.46 -19.45 -10.35
C THR A 103 -3.26 -19.44 -11.86
N LYS A 104 -3.64 -18.36 -12.55
CA LYS A 104 -3.47 -18.21 -13.98
C LYS A 104 -2.00 -18.19 -14.37
N LEU A 105 -1.18 -17.44 -13.64
CA LEU A 105 0.26 -17.37 -13.90
C LEU A 105 0.92 -18.74 -13.70
N GLN A 106 0.62 -19.44 -12.61
CA GLN A 106 1.14 -20.77 -12.36
C GLN A 106 0.76 -21.79 -13.45
N ALA A 107 -0.47 -21.72 -13.98
CA ALA A 107 -0.90 -22.58 -15.08
C ALA A 107 -0.11 -22.35 -16.36
N MET A 108 0.45 -21.16 -16.58
CA MET A 108 1.23 -20.80 -17.76
C MET A 108 2.73 -21.10 -17.60
N LEU A 109 3.23 -21.29 -16.38
CA LEU A 109 4.64 -21.52 -16.11
C LEU A 109 5.08 -22.95 -16.48
N PRO A 110 6.32 -23.13 -16.98
CA PRO A 110 6.96 -24.47 -17.10
C PRO A 110 7.04 -25.18 -15.75
N ALA A 111 7.03 -26.52 -15.77
CA ALA A 111 6.99 -27.33 -14.54
C ALA A 111 8.11 -26.99 -13.53
N ALA A 112 9.34 -26.78 -14.02
CA ALA A 112 10.48 -26.42 -13.16
C ALA A 112 10.26 -25.07 -12.44
N MET A 113 9.70 -24.08 -13.13
CA MET A 113 9.43 -22.77 -12.53
C MET A 113 8.25 -22.82 -11.56
N ARG A 114 7.23 -23.65 -11.83
CA ARG A 114 6.13 -23.86 -10.88
C ARG A 114 6.62 -24.40 -9.55
N ALA A 115 7.57 -25.35 -9.56
CA ALA A 115 8.19 -25.86 -8.34
C ALA A 115 8.90 -24.75 -7.55
N THR A 116 9.72 -23.94 -8.23
CA THR A 116 10.41 -22.80 -7.58
C THR A 116 9.45 -21.78 -6.97
N VAL A 117 8.36 -21.45 -7.66
CA VAL A 117 7.33 -20.53 -7.13
C VAL A 117 6.63 -21.15 -5.93
N ALA A 118 6.31 -22.45 -5.96
CA ALA A 118 5.70 -23.16 -4.85
C ALA A 118 6.63 -23.23 -3.63
N ASP A 119 7.92 -23.50 -3.85
CA ASP A 119 8.93 -23.53 -2.79
C ASP A 119 9.08 -22.15 -2.12
N ILE A 120 9.13 -21.08 -2.91
CA ILE A 120 9.17 -19.70 -2.37
C ILE A 120 7.90 -19.39 -1.59
N ALA A 121 6.73 -19.70 -2.14
CA ALA A 121 5.45 -19.46 -1.48
C ALA A 121 5.32 -20.26 -0.16
N ALA A 122 5.89 -21.46 -0.08
CA ALA A 122 5.92 -22.28 1.13
C ALA A 122 6.96 -21.78 2.15
N ALA A 123 8.08 -21.23 1.67
CA ALA A 123 9.15 -20.70 2.54
C ALA A 123 8.84 -19.32 3.12
N VAL A 124 8.00 -18.54 2.43
CA VAL A 124 7.59 -17.20 2.88
C VAL A 124 6.29 -17.32 3.67
N SER A 125 6.40 -17.43 4.98
CA SER A 125 5.26 -17.17 5.85
C SER A 125 5.14 -15.67 6.09
N VAL A 126 4.10 -15.05 5.57
CA VAL A 126 3.71 -13.72 6.05
C VAL A 126 3.09 -13.94 7.43
N SER A 127 3.75 -13.43 8.47
CA SER A 127 3.16 -13.45 9.81
C SER A 127 1.78 -12.80 9.72
N GLU A 128 0.75 -13.57 9.99
CA GLU A 128 -0.64 -13.11 10.11
C GLU A 128 -0.79 -12.24 11.37
N GLY A 129 -0.02 -11.17 11.44
CA GLY A 129 -0.38 -10.02 12.24
C GLY A 129 -1.59 -9.41 11.52
N ASN A 130 -2.66 -9.25 12.26
CA ASN A 130 -3.95 -8.68 11.87
C ASN A 130 -3.80 -7.50 10.89
N VAL A 131 -3.46 -7.81 9.61
CA VAL A 131 -3.37 -6.81 8.54
C VAL A 131 -4.78 -6.72 7.95
N PRO A 132 -5.53 -5.67 8.28
CA PRO A 132 -6.88 -5.52 7.75
C PRO A 132 -6.81 -5.40 6.24
N GLY A 133 -7.71 -6.09 5.56
CA GLY A 133 -7.83 -6.01 4.11
C GLY A 133 -8.09 -4.57 3.65
N VAL A 134 -7.39 -4.15 2.61
CA VAL A 134 -7.60 -2.87 1.94
C VAL A 134 -8.35 -3.12 0.64
N ASP A 135 -9.45 -2.40 0.45
CA ASP A 135 -10.20 -2.43 -0.80
C ASP A 135 -9.35 -1.85 -1.95
N ILE A 136 -9.10 -2.69 -2.94
CA ILE A 136 -8.32 -2.30 -4.14
C ILE A 136 -9.02 -1.18 -4.91
N GLY A 137 -10.35 -1.13 -4.89
CA GLY A 137 -11.13 -0.06 -5.50
C GLY A 137 -10.87 1.28 -4.83
N ALA A 138 -10.78 1.31 -3.50
CA ALA A 138 -10.41 2.49 -2.73
C ALA A 138 -9.00 2.96 -3.07
N LEU A 139 -8.04 2.04 -3.18
CA LEU A 139 -6.66 2.35 -3.56
C LEU A 139 -6.59 3.00 -4.95
N ILE A 140 -7.28 2.42 -5.94
CA ILE A 140 -7.33 2.93 -7.31
C ILE A 140 -7.99 4.32 -7.35
N ALA A 141 -9.12 4.51 -6.64
CA ALA A 141 -9.82 5.79 -6.61
C ALA A 141 -8.94 6.90 -6.01
N LEU A 142 -8.25 6.62 -4.90
CA LEU A 142 -7.33 7.58 -4.27
C LEU A 142 -6.12 7.89 -5.16
N ALA A 143 -5.49 6.86 -5.76
CA ALA A 143 -4.38 7.06 -6.68
C ALA A 143 -4.79 7.90 -7.90
N SER A 144 -5.98 7.65 -8.43
CA SER A 144 -6.55 8.45 -9.52
C SER A 144 -6.78 9.90 -9.10
N ALA A 145 -7.34 10.14 -7.91
CA ALA A 145 -7.58 11.48 -7.38
C ALA A 145 -6.28 12.25 -7.15
N ILE A 146 -5.24 11.60 -6.63
CA ILE A 146 -3.90 12.19 -6.47
C ILE A 146 -3.32 12.61 -7.82
N ASN A 147 -3.31 11.69 -8.81
CA ASN A 147 -2.76 11.97 -10.12
C ASN A 147 -3.52 13.04 -10.91
N ALA A 148 -4.85 13.09 -10.74
CA ALA A 148 -5.70 14.09 -11.37
C ALA A 148 -5.78 15.41 -10.59
N SER A 149 -5.15 15.49 -9.40
CA SER A 149 -5.24 16.62 -8.47
C SER A 149 -6.70 17.00 -8.18
N THR A 150 -7.52 16.00 -7.80
CA THR A 150 -8.95 16.18 -7.48
C THR A 150 -9.25 15.78 -6.04
N ILE A 151 -10.33 16.35 -5.49
CA ILE A 151 -10.83 16.04 -4.16
C ILE A 151 -11.32 14.59 -4.13
N ALA A 152 -11.06 13.90 -3.04
CA ALA A 152 -11.61 12.58 -2.73
C ALA A 152 -12.62 12.68 -1.56
N THR A 153 -13.62 11.80 -1.60
CA THR A 153 -14.61 11.65 -0.53
C THR A 153 -14.66 10.21 -0.06
N PHE A 154 -14.88 10.01 1.22
CA PHE A 154 -15.05 8.69 1.82
C PHE A 154 -15.71 8.77 3.19
N ASP A 155 -16.27 7.65 3.65
CA ASP A 155 -16.70 7.49 5.03
C ASP A 155 -15.56 6.93 5.87
N TYR A 156 -15.25 7.55 7.01
CA TYR A 156 -14.14 7.17 7.88
C TYR A 156 -14.61 6.68 9.23
N ARG A 157 -14.28 5.41 9.56
CA ARG A 157 -14.56 4.80 10.86
C ARG A 157 -13.54 5.25 11.90
N LYS A 158 -14.00 5.89 12.98
CA LYS A 158 -13.16 6.31 14.09
C LYS A 158 -12.58 5.11 14.85
N THR A 159 -11.44 5.32 15.50
CA THR A 159 -10.89 4.32 16.43
C THR A 159 -11.82 4.22 17.65
N ARG A 160 -12.12 3.00 18.02
CA ARG A 160 -12.92 2.66 19.20
C ARG A 160 -12.28 3.26 20.45
N ARG A 161 -12.96 4.16 21.13
CA ARG A 161 -12.60 4.68 22.46
C ARG A 161 -13.49 4.08 23.55
N THR A 162 -14.73 3.73 23.21
CA THR A 162 -15.72 3.11 24.10
C THR A 162 -16.59 2.14 23.31
N GLU A 163 -17.33 1.25 24.00
CA GLU A 163 -18.27 0.31 23.36
C GLU A 163 -19.41 1.02 22.59
N ALA A 164 -19.75 2.26 22.98
CA ALA A 164 -20.75 3.07 22.28
C ALA A 164 -20.29 3.60 20.92
N ASP A 165 -19.00 3.56 20.60
CA ASP A 165 -18.41 4.08 19.34
C ASP A 165 -18.43 3.05 18.18
N GLU A 166 -19.09 1.92 18.36
CA GLU A 166 -18.96 0.76 17.46
C GLU A 166 -19.39 1.00 16.00
N HIS A 167 -20.17 2.05 15.70
CA HIS A 167 -20.76 2.24 14.37
C HIS A 167 -20.68 3.69 13.84
N THR A 168 -19.86 4.55 14.40
CA THR A 168 -19.82 5.94 13.96
C THR A 168 -18.79 6.13 12.85
N SER A 169 -19.22 5.98 11.61
CA SER A 169 -18.50 6.52 10.46
C SER A 169 -18.85 8.00 10.27
N SER A 170 -17.93 8.77 9.76
CA SER A 170 -18.16 10.18 9.44
C SER A 170 -17.64 10.47 8.04
N PRO A 171 -18.46 11.17 7.21
CA PRO A 171 -18.03 11.56 5.88
C PRO A 171 -16.81 12.48 5.96
N ARG A 172 -15.93 12.37 4.98
CA ARG A 172 -14.72 13.18 4.82
C ARG A 172 -14.62 13.65 3.39
N ARG A 173 -14.17 14.88 3.25
CA ARG A 173 -13.76 15.47 1.98
C ARG A 173 -12.31 15.92 2.13
N VAL A 174 -11.44 15.39 1.29
CA VAL A 174 -10.01 15.63 1.45
C VAL A 174 -9.35 15.98 0.11
N GLU A 175 -8.30 16.77 0.16
CA GLU A 175 -7.33 16.93 -0.92
C GLU A 175 -6.26 15.85 -0.72
N PRO A 176 -6.29 14.75 -1.48
CA PRO A 176 -5.37 13.63 -1.29
C PRO A 176 -3.98 14.00 -1.79
N ILE A 177 -2.94 13.76 -0.98
CA ILE A 177 -1.56 14.15 -1.29
C ILE A 177 -0.71 12.93 -1.64
N ARG A 178 -0.71 11.91 -0.79
CA ARG A 178 0.11 10.70 -1.00
C ARG A 178 -0.43 9.47 -0.28
N LEU A 179 -0.25 8.33 -0.92
CA LEU A 179 -0.41 7.02 -0.31
C LEU A 179 0.94 6.53 0.22
N VAL A 180 0.97 6.10 1.47
CA VAL A 180 2.18 5.63 2.15
C VAL A 180 1.91 4.28 2.78
N VAL A 181 2.81 3.32 2.57
CA VAL A 181 2.82 2.05 3.30
C VAL A 181 3.75 2.18 4.50
N PHE A 182 3.23 2.00 5.69
CA PHE A 182 4.02 2.02 6.92
C PHE A 182 3.70 0.79 7.78
N GLY A 183 4.72 -0.03 8.03
CA GLY A 183 4.51 -1.34 8.61
C GLY A 183 3.65 -2.22 7.69
N ALA A 184 2.58 -2.78 8.22
CA ALA A 184 1.66 -3.63 7.47
C ALA A 184 0.36 -2.89 7.06
N HIS A 185 0.34 -1.57 7.09
CA HIS A 185 -0.85 -0.77 6.82
C HIS A 185 -0.64 0.27 5.74
N TRP A 186 -1.71 0.56 5.02
CA TRP A 186 -1.79 1.64 4.05
C TRP A 186 -2.38 2.90 4.66
N TYR A 187 -1.77 4.02 4.38
CA TYR A 187 -2.16 5.33 4.87
C TYR A 187 -2.33 6.32 3.72
N LEU A 188 -3.33 7.15 3.82
CA LEU A 188 -3.48 8.35 3.00
C LEU A 188 -3.04 9.56 3.82
N PHE A 189 -2.07 10.30 3.34
CA PHE A 189 -1.79 11.65 3.79
C PHE A 189 -2.59 12.62 2.94
N ALA A 190 -3.39 13.48 3.56
CA ALA A 190 -4.31 14.37 2.89
C ALA A 190 -4.58 15.62 3.72
N PHE A 191 -5.04 16.69 3.07
CA PHE A 191 -5.61 17.85 3.74
C PHE A 191 -7.13 17.64 3.91
N ASP A 192 -7.60 17.62 5.15
CA ASP A 192 -9.02 17.44 5.52
C ASP A 192 -9.74 18.78 5.42
N LEU A 193 -10.58 18.95 4.41
CA LEU A 193 -11.32 20.20 4.13
C LEU A 193 -12.34 20.54 5.23
N ASP A 194 -12.83 19.54 5.97
CA ASP A 194 -13.81 19.73 7.03
C ASP A 194 -13.14 20.11 8.36
N ARG A 195 -11.83 19.95 8.46
CA ARG A 195 -11.03 20.21 9.65
C ARG A 195 -9.97 21.29 9.47
N ASP A 196 -9.77 21.73 8.21
CA ASP A 196 -8.75 22.70 7.80
C ASP A 196 -7.33 22.35 8.28
N ASP A 197 -6.97 21.04 8.14
CA ASP A 197 -5.71 20.52 8.67
C ASP A 197 -5.21 19.30 7.89
N HIS A 198 -3.88 19.09 7.89
CA HIS A 198 -3.28 17.88 7.35
C HIS A 198 -3.53 16.68 8.26
N ARG A 199 -3.98 15.57 7.69
CA ARG A 199 -4.32 14.37 8.41
C ARG A 199 -3.85 13.10 7.73
N VAL A 200 -3.66 12.08 8.55
CA VAL A 200 -3.32 10.73 8.13
C VAL A 200 -4.52 9.83 8.38
N PHE A 201 -4.94 9.12 7.35
CA PHE A 201 -6.07 8.21 7.39
C PHE A 201 -5.62 6.79 7.03
N ARG A 202 -6.03 5.79 7.79
CA ARG A 202 -5.80 4.37 7.46
C ARG A 202 -6.82 3.92 6.41
N LEU A 203 -6.36 3.27 5.35
CA LEU A 203 -7.23 2.83 4.26
C LEU A 203 -8.24 1.76 4.70
N ASP A 204 -7.86 0.86 5.59
CA ASP A 204 -8.74 -0.19 6.12
C ASP A 204 -9.92 0.33 6.97
N ARG A 205 -9.93 1.62 7.26
CA ARG A 205 -11.02 2.31 7.97
C ARG A 205 -11.88 3.16 7.04
N MET A 206 -11.58 3.16 5.76
CA MET A 206 -12.36 3.87 4.75
C MET A 206 -13.40 2.97 4.12
N SER A 207 -14.52 3.57 3.77
CA SER A 207 -15.55 2.96 2.94
C SER A 207 -16.13 4.01 2.02
N GLN A 208 -16.80 3.59 0.93
CA GLN A 208 -17.41 4.48 -0.06
C GLN A 208 -16.40 5.51 -0.62
N VAL A 209 -15.22 5.05 -1.00
CA VAL A 209 -14.16 5.94 -1.52
C VAL A 209 -14.45 6.33 -2.96
N HIS A 210 -14.50 7.64 -3.23
CA HIS A 210 -14.77 8.20 -4.56
C HIS A 210 -13.81 9.34 -4.88
N ALA A 211 -13.23 9.31 -6.08
CA ALA A 211 -12.60 10.49 -6.67
C ALA A 211 -13.69 11.42 -7.24
N THR A 212 -13.61 12.70 -6.95
CA THR A 212 -14.52 13.69 -7.51
C THR A 212 -13.94 14.34 -8.78
N THR A 213 -14.70 15.24 -9.39
CA THR A 213 -14.23 16.10 -10.51
C THR A 213 -13.77 17.48 -10.04
N LEU A 214 -13.79 17.75 -8.74
CA LEU A 214 -13.39 19.03 -8.16
C LEU A 214 -11.89 19.08 -7.97
N ASN A 215 -11.25 20.11 -8.46
CA ASN A 215 -9.79 20.28 -8.33
C ASN A 215 -9.40 20.63 -6.89
N VAL A 216 -8.22 20.18 -6.50
CA VAL A 216 -7.60 20.57 -5.23
C VAL A 216 -7.06 21.99 -5.30
N THR A 217 -6.94 22.64 -4.15
CA THR A 217 -6.25 23.92 -4.02
C THR A 217 -4.75 23.68 -3.90
N SER A 218 -3.93 24.44 -4.64
CA SER A 218 -2.48 24.35 -4.49
C SER A 218 -2.07 24.82 -3.09
N ARG A 219 -1.49 23.90 -2.31
CA ARG A 219 -0.99 24.13 -0.94
C ARG A 219 0.42 23.60 -0.78
N GLU A 220 1.20 24.25 0.06
CA GLU A 220 2.40 23.65 0.61
C GLU A 220 2.00 22.58 1.64
N HIS A 221 2.66 21.46 1.62
CA HIS A 221 2.40 20.37 2.56
C HIS A 221 3.72 19.82 3.12
N PRO A 222 3.71 19.32 4.35
CA PRO A 222 4.86 18.65 4.94
C PRO A 222 5.18 17.37 4.16
N ASP A 223 6.38 16.84 4.40
CA ASP A 223 6.76 15.53 3.86
C ASP A 223 5.79 14.45 4.32
N ALA A 224 5.22 13.73 3.37
CA ALA A 224 4.16 12.76 3.62
C ALA A 224 4.63 11.54 4.43
N GLU A 225 5.86 11.07 4.19
CA GLU A 225 6.41 9.91 4.88
C GLU A 225 6.71 10.27 6.34
N ALA A 226 7.31 11.44 6.57
CA ALA A 226 7.54 11.96 7.91
C ALA A 226 6.23 12.21 8.67
N ALA A 227 5.21 12.77 8.01
CA ALA A 227 3.90 13.00 8.60
C ALA A 227 3.19 11.71 8.99
N VAL A 228 3.22 10.69 8.12
CA VAL A 228 2.66 9.37 8.42
C VAL A 228 3.43 8.68 9.54
N SER A 229 4.76 8.71 9.50
CA SER A 229 5.59 8.15 10.57
C SER A 229 5.26 8.80 11.92
N ALA A 230 5.22 10.12 12.01
CA ALA A 230 4.86 10.84 13.23
C ALA A 230 3.43 10.52 13.70
N ALA A 231 2.46 10.47 12.80
CA ALA A 231 1.07 10.15 13.14
C ALA A 231 0.92 8.73 13.71
N VAL A 232 1.68 7.78 13.20
CA VAL A 232 1.62 6.37 13.61
C VAL A 232 2.43 6.10 14.87
N THR A 233 3.60 6.74 15.02
CA THR A 233 4.51 6.47 16.14
C THR A 233 4.21 7.29 17.39
N THR A 234 3.55 8.45 17.25
CA THR A 234 3.35 9.37 18.38
C THR A 234 1.89 9.82 18.55
N THR A 235 1.29 10.43 17.53
CA THR A 235 0.00 11.12 17.64
C THR A 235 -1.18 10.17 17.98
N ALA A 236 -1.06 8.89 17.65
CA ALA A 236 -2.08 7.87 17.93
C ALA A 236 -2.16 7.48 19.43
N TYR A 237 -1.19 7.90 20.25
CA TYR A 237 -1.03 7.45 21.62
C TYR A 237 -1.29 8.58 22.64
N PRO A 238 -1.81 8.28 23.84
CA PRO A 238 -2.05 9.29 24.86
C PRO A 238 -0.77 9.89 25.46
N HIS A 239 0.33 9.13 25.41
CA HIS A 239 1.62 9.57 25.94
C HIS A 239 2.67 9.58 24.85
N THR A 240 3.25 10.75 24.56
CA THR A 240 4.46 10.87 23.75
C THR A 240 5.66 10.80 24.68
N VAL A 241 6.57 9.87 24.41
CA VAL A 241 7.81 9.69 25.17
C VAL A 241 8.98 10.16 24.32
N VAL A 242 9.81 11.01 24.90
CA VAL A 242 11.04 11.49 24.27
C VAL A 242 12.21 11.10 25.16
N LEU A 243 13.15 10.37 24.58
CA LEU A 243 14.31 9.82 25.26
C LEU A 243 15.57 10.32 24.57
N ARG A 244 16.69 10.36 25.32
CA ARG A 244 18.04 10.56 24.81
C ARG A 244 18.93 9.42 25.27
N THR A 245 19.87 9.00 24.42
CA THR A 245 20.90 8.03 24.74
C THR A 245 22.21 8.44 24.07
N ALA A 246 23.35 8.09 24.70
CA ALA A 246 24.67 8.27 24.11
C ALA A 246 24.95 7.26 22.97
N ALA A 247 24.15 6.22 22.82
CA ALA A 247 24.27 5.27 21.72
C ALA A 247 23.90 5.91 20.38
N SER A 248 24.47 5.40 19.30
CA SER A 248 24.19 5.87 17.94
C SER A 248 22.74 5.61 17.54
N ALA A 249 22.24 6.35 16.54
CA ALA A 249 20.90 6.11 16.00
C ALA A 249 20.73 4.70 15.42
N GLN A 250 21.81 4.08 14.96
CA GLN A 250 21.79 2.69 14.46
C GLN A 250 21.58 1.68 15.59
N GLU A 251 22.30 1.81 16.71
CA GLU A 251 22.11 0.96 17.89
C GLU A 251 20.75 1.15 18.53
N ALA A 252 20.26 2.39 18.60
CA ALA A 252 18.94 2.70 19.12
C ALA A 252 17.80 2.02 18.32
N LYS A 253 17.97 1.77 17.01
CA LYS A 253 17.01 1.04 16.17
C LYS A 253 16.88 -0.45 16.55
N GLU A 254 17.87 -1.04 17.19
CA GLU A 254 17.79 -2.42 17.69
C GLU A 254 16.83 -2.52 18.87
N TRP A 255 16.78 -1.48 19.72
CA TRP A 255 15.89 -1.45 20.88
C TRP A 255 14.51 -0.87 20.56
N PHE A 256 14.47 0.10 19.64
CA PHE A 256 13.25 0.77 19.22
C PHE A 256 13.06 0.62 17.70
N PRO A 257 12.31 -0.40 17.24
CA PRO A 257 12.03 -0.57 15.82
C PRO A 257 11.42 0.69 15.18
N THR A 258 11.86 1.03 13.99
CA THR A 258 11.40 2.24 13.25
C THR A 258 9.89 2.30 13.03
N ARG A 259 9.19 1.15 13.12
CA ARG A 259 7.72 1.09 13.08
C ARG A 259 7.03 1.61 14.35
N SER A 260 7.74 1.79 15.45
CA SER A 260 7.20 2.20 16.76
C SER A 260 7.84 3.45 17.32
N ALA A 261 8.94 3.93 16.72
CA ALA A 261 9.66 5.10 17.18
C ALA A 261 10.29 5.87 16.02
N THR A 262 10.37 7.18 16.16
CA THR A 262 11.18 8.07 15.33
C THR A 262 12.51 8.27 16.01
N ILE A 263 13.62 7.92 15.35
CA ILE A 263 14.98 8.02 15.88
C ILE A 263 15.74 9.01 15.02
N THR A 264 16.30 10.05 15.66
CA THR A 264 17.12 11.07 15.01
C THR A 264 18.50 11.15 15.66
N GLU A 265 19.52 11.35 14.86
CA GLU A 265 20.85 11.62 15.37
C GLU A 265 20.89 12.95 16.14
N ALA A 266 21.64 12.99 17.23
CA ALA A 266 21.91 14.16 18.04
C ALA A 266 23.43 14.31 18.19
N ALA A 267 23.92 15.49 18.59
CA ALA A 267 25.36 15.77 18.70
C ALA A 267 26.09 14.82 19.67
N ASP A 268 25.37 14.24 20.63
CA ASP A 268 25.86 13.40 21.72
C ASP A 268 25.19 12.02 21.75
N GLY A 269 24.74 11.51 20.59
CA GLY A 269 24.09 10.19 20.49
C GLY A 269 22.80 10.21 19.67
N ALA A 270 21.72 9.65 20.21
CA ALA A 270 20.43 9.60 19.54
C ALA A 270 19.28 10.12 20.40
N ARG A 271 18.31 10.76 19.72
CA ARG A 271 17.01 11.14 20.28
C ARG A 271 15.93 10.20 19.74
N ILE A 272 15.14 9.63 20.65
CA ILE A 272 14.11 8.66 20.35
C ILE A 272 12.76 9.28 20.75
N THR A 273 11.81 9.31 19.82
CA THR A 273 10.45 9.80 20.05
C THR A 273 9.45 8.70 19.71
N CYS A 274 8.63 8.31 20.63
CA CYS A 274 7.67 7.21 20.47
C CYS A 274 6.39 7.46 21.29
N GLY A 275 5.28 6.83 20.88
CA GLY A 275 4.00 6.91 21.54
C GLY A 275 3.68 5.64 22.31
N PHE A 276 3.01 5.79 23.48
CA PHE A 276 2.61 4.66 24.31
C PHE A 276 1.23 4.85 24.95
N TRP A 277 0.57 3.74 25.23
CA TRP A 277 -0.71 3.72 25.92
C TRP A 277 -0.56 3.78 27.44
N ASP A 278 0.51 3.22 28.01
CA ASP A 278 0.74 3.10 29.44
C ASP A 278 2.23 3.32 29.77
N LEU A 279 2.52 4.30 30.59
CA LEU A 279 3.86 4.66 31.02
C LEU A 279 4.54 3.56 31.88
N ARG A 280 3.74 2.73 32.56
CA ARG A 280 4.28 1.59 33.34
C ARG A 280 4.88 0.53 32.44
N TRP A 281 4.25 0.30 31.29
CA TRP A 281 4.80 -0.63 30.28
C TRP A 281 6.10 -0.09 29.68
N VAL A 282 6.17 1.24 29.45
CA VAL A 282 7.41 1.90 28.99
C VAL A 282 8.51 1.73 30.03
N ALA A 283 8.23 1.98 31.31
CA ALA A 283 9.21 1.83 32.38
C ALA A 283 9.80 0.40 32.42
N ALA A 284 8.96 -0.63 32.27
CA ALA A 284 9.41 -2.01 32.20
C ALA A 284 10.29 -2.28 30.95
N THR A 285 9.93 -1.71 29.82
CA THR A 285 10.68 -1.85 28.57
C THR A 285 12.06 -1.18 28.68
N LEU A 286 12.12 0.05 29.20
CA LEU A 286 13.37 0.80 29.37
C LEU A 286 14.33 0.10 30.35
N ALA A 287 13.81 -0.51 31.40
CA ALA A 287 14.62 -1.26 32.36
C ALA A 287 15.35 -2.47 31.76
N GLY A 288 14.87 -2.98 30.63
CA GLY A 288 15.51 -4.10 29.90
C GLY A 288 16.53 -3.66 28.83
N ILE A 289 16.68 -2.37 28.57
CA ILE A 289 17.62 -1.88 27.56
C ILE A 289 19.02 -1.74 28.16
N PRO A 290 20.07 -2.35 27.55
CA PRO A 290 21.43 -2.35 28.08
C PRO A 290 22.19 -1.05 27.70
N ALA A 291 21.59 0.13 27.94
CA ALA A 291 22.17 1.42 27.65
C ALA A 291 21.68 2.49 28.62
N GLU A 292 22.48 3.54 28.77
CA GLU A 292 22.03 4.74 29.51
C GLU A 292 21.00 5.50 28.69
N ILE A 293 19.83 5.67 29.28
CA ILE A 293 18.71 6.39 28.67
C ILE A 293 18.25 7.49 29.61
N GLU A 294 18.21 8.71 29.09
CA GLU A 294 17.64 9.87 29.77
C GLU A 294 16.21 10.09 29.26
N VAL A 295 15.28 10.28 30.21
CA VAL A 295 13.89 10.63 29.91
C VAL A 295 13.79 12.16 29.81
N LEU A 296 13.52 12.65 28.59
CA LEU A 296 13.29 14.06 28.34
C LEU A 296 11.82 14.46 28.50
N HIS A 297 10.89 13.55 28.19
CA HIS A 297 9.45 13.76 28.28
C HIS A 297 8.71 12.38 28.24
N PRO A 298 7.59 12.20 28.95
CA PRO A 298 7.01 13.09 29.94
C PRO A 298 7.65 12.85 31.33
N PRO A 299 7.62 13.85 32.25
CA PRO A 299 8.23 13.72 33.58
C PRO A 299 7.58 12.61 34.42
N GLU A 300 6.30 12.30 34.23
CA GLU A 300 5.56 11.22 34.90
C GLU A 300 6.14 9.81 34.63
N LEU A 301 6.90 9.66 33.55
CA LEU A 301 7.60 8.42 33.27
C LEU A 301 8.69 8.13 34.31
N ILE A 302 9.30 9.17 34.89
CA ILE A 302 10.30 8.99 35.94
C ILE A 302 9.67 8.37 37.19
N ASP A 303 8.44 8.75 37.54
CA ASP A 303 7.73 8.14 38.66
C ASP A 303 7.35 6.69 38.36
N SER A 304 6.92 6.41 37.12
CA SER A 304 6.68 5.04 36.67
C SER A 304 7.92 4.15 36.71
N LEU A 305 9.11 4.70 36.44
CA LEU A 305 10.40 4.00 36.55
C LEU A 305 10.76 3.72 38.02
N ARG A 306 10.54 4.69 38.92
CA ARG A 306 10.74 4.48 40.38
C ARG A 306 9.83 3.39 40.92
N ASP A 307 8.56 3.41 40.56
CA ASP A 307 7.59 2.38 40.95
C ASP A 307 7.95 1.01 40.40
N HIS A 308 8.51 0.94 39.17
CA HIS A 308 8.98 -0.30 38.57
C HIS A 308 10.19 -0.86 39.33
N ALA A 309 11.18 -0.02 39.63
CA ALA A 309 12.36 -0.39 40.40
C ALA A 309 11.99 -0.89 41.80
N ALA A 310 11.08 -0.20 42.49
CA ALA A 310 10.61 -0.61 43.80
C ALA A 310 9.93 -1.97 43.80
N ARG A 311 9.09 -2.25 42.79
CA ARG A 311 8.45 -3.56 42.60
C ARG A 311 9.46 -4.65 42.27
N ALA A 312 10.46 -4.38 41.41
CA ALA A 312 11.50 -5.33 41.12
C ALA A 312 12.32 -5.68 42.36
N GLN A 313 12.67 -4.68 43.18
CA GLN A 313 13.36 -4.89 44.46
C GLN A 313 12.53 -5.75 45.42
N ALA A 314 11.23 -5.47 45.55
CA ALA A 314 10.35 -6.25 46.42
C ALA A 314 10.27 -7.74 46.00
N VAL A 315 10.33 -8.05 44.72
CA VAL A 315 10.42 -9.44 44.21
C VAL A 315 11.74 -10.09 44.60
N VAL A 316 12.86 -9.37 44.50
CA VAL A 316 14.18 -9.86 44.95
C VAL A 316 14.17 -10.17 46.42
N ASP A 317 13.67 -9.21 47.24
CA ASP A 317 13.61 -9.35 48.70
C ASP A 317 12.73 -10.53 49.15
N ALA A 318 11.60 -10.73 48.47
CA ALA A 318 10.70 -11.87 48.75
C ALA A 318 11.26 -13.23 48.27
N SER A 319 12.22 -13.23 47.38
CA SER A 319 12.82 -14.43 46.79
C SER A 319 14.16 -14.82 47.45
N THR A 320 14.65 -13.99 48.34
CA THR A 320 15.89 -14.29 49.09
C THR A 320 15.52 -15.14 50.31
N PRO A 321 16.09 -16.39 50.45
CA PRO A 321 15.75 -17.29 51.52
C PRO A 321 16.21 -16.81 52.90
#